data_33d3589dd26e82ff1a53624762473c03
#
_entry.id   33d3589dd26e82ff1a53624762473c03
#
_cell.length_a   1.000
_cell.length_b   1.000
_cell.length_c   1.000
_cell.angle_alpha   90.00
_cell.angle_beta   90.00
_cell.angle_gamma   90.00
#
_symmetry.space_group_name_H-M   'P 1'
#
loop_
_entity.id
_entity.type
_entity.pdbx_description
1 polymer ?
#
loop_
_entity_poly.entity_id
_entity_poly.type
_entity_poly.pdbx_seq_one_letter_code
_entity_poly.pdbx_strand_id
1 'polypeptide(L)'
;MNALSPADAERLRQTFQRCCDMEGTLGEQLEAYAAAGREIFPAYSEAVDRLAERIHENGGGENAPRPGEPMPPFMLPHETGRLVGLPSLLADGPVAVMFFRGHWCPYCRLNVRAVIEAMDRIKAGGGQVVAIMPETQAFAGKFKTDSGASFPVLTDLDNGYALSLNLAIWLGAEIQKLLSYQDMASFHGNDGWVLPIPATFVIGRDRLVKARFVDPDFRKRMEIDDLISALNAA
;
A
#
# COMPACT_ATOMS: atom_id res chain seq x y z
N MET A 1 -22.30 15.84 -7.57
CA MET A 1 -21.04 15.57 -6.81
C MET A 1 -19.96 16.42 -7.44
N ASN A 2 -19.37 17.33 -6.68
CA ASN A 2 -18.34 18.22 -7.21
C ASN A 2 -16.99 17.50 -7.23
N ALA A 3 -16.23 17.70 -8.30
CA ALA A 3 -14.82 17.30 -8.33
C ALA A 3 -14.04 18.10 -7.26
N LEU A 4 -12.89 17.56 -6.84
CA LEU A 4 -12.00 18.24 -5.88
C LEU A 4 -11.57 19.60 -6.44
N SER A 5 -11.83 20.68 -5.68
CA SER A 5 -11.41 22.02 -6.10
C SER A 5 -9.88 22.21 -5.97
N PRO A 6 -9.26 23.12 -6.74
CA PRO A 6 -7.83 23.42 -6.57
C PRO A 6 -7.48 23.90 -5.14
N ALA A 7 -8.37 24.63 -4.48
CA ALA A 7 -8.18 25.07 -3.11
C ALA A 7 -8.21 23.90 -2.13
N ASP A 8 -9.13 22.95 -2.30
CA ASP A 8 -9.21 21.76 -1.45
C ASP A 8 -8.05 20.81 -1.71
N ALA A 9 -7.58 20.69 -2.94
CA ALA A 9 -6.37 19.94 -3.26
C ALA A 9 -5.13 20.52 -2.54
N GLU A 10 -5.02 21.85 -2.46
CA GLU A 10 -3.97 22.52 -1.69
C GLU A 10 -4.09 22.26 -0.19
N ARG A 11 -5.30 22.35 0.37
CA ARG A 11 -5.57 22.03 1.78
C ARG A 11 -5.19 20.58 2.11
N LEU A 12 -5.49 19.63 1.25
CA LEU A 12 -5.09 18.22 1.42
C LEU A 12 -3.58 18.04 1.37
N ARG A 13 -2.86 18.76 0.48
CA ARG A 13 -1.38 18.73 0.44
C ARG A 13 -0.76 19.28 1.72
N GLN A 14 -1.27 20.41 2.21
CA GLN A 14 -0.81 20.99 3.48
C GLN A 14 -1.11 20.06 4.67
N THR A 15 -2.27 19.42 4.66
CA THR A 15 -2.63 18.42 5.68
C THR A 15 -1.69 17.22 5.63
N PHE A 16 -1.40 16.71 4.43
CA PHE A 16 -0.43 15.63 4.26
C PHE A 16 0.93 16.00 4.88
N GLN A 17 1.43 17.20 4.63
CA GLN A 17 2.69 17.66 5.22
C GLN A 17 2.60 17.72 6.74
N ARG A 18 1.52 18.27 7.31
CA ARG A 18 1.32 18.27 8.77
C ARG A 18 1.31 16.86 9.37
N CYS A 19 0.64 15.90 8.71
CA CYS A 19 0.66 14.50 9.15
C CYS A 19 2.07 13.89 9.07
N CYS A 20 2.84 14.26 8.05
CA CYS A 20 4.25 13.87 7.98
C CYS A 20 5.09 14.39 9.15
N ASP A 21 4.83 15.60 9.61
CA ASP A 21 5.60 16.27 10.67
C ASP A 21 5.02 16.00 12.07
N MET A 22 3.89 15.26 12.15
CA MET A 22 3.23 14.93 13.40
C MET A 22 3.99 13.84 14.15
N GLU A 23 4.30 14.11 15.42
CA GLU A 23 4.74 13.07 16.36
C GLU A 23 3.60 12.10 16.64
N GLY A 24 3.88 10.79 16.69
CA GLY A 24 2.88 9.76 16.95
C GLY A 24 3.08 8.50 16.12
N THR A 25 2.14 7.57 16.25
CA THR A 25 2.13 6.32 15.52
C THR A 25 1.69 6.53 14.06
N LEU A 26 1.95 5.55 13.20
CA LEU A 26 1.45 5.57 11.83
C LEU A 26 -0.08 5.64 11.80
N GLY A 27 -0.78 4.89 12.68
CA GLY A 27 -2.23 4.91 12.79
C GLY A 27 -2.77 6.31 13.09
N GLU A 28 -2.18 7.01 14.06
CA GLU A 28 -2.57 8.38 14.42
C GLU A 28 -2.38 9.35 13.25
N GLN A 29 -1.29 9.24 12.48
CA GLN A 29 -1.04 10.05 11.28
C GLN A 29 -2.08 9.78 10.19
N LEU A 30 -2.43 8.51 9.97
CA LEU A 30 -3.43 8.09 8.97
C LEU A 30 -4.83 8.55 9.36
N GLU A 31 -5.20 8.45 10.64
CA GLU A 31 -6.48 8.92 11.19
C GLU A 31 -6.61 10.44 11.08
N ALA A 32 -5.56 11.19 11.42
CA ALA A 32 -5.53 12.64 11.29
C ALA A 32 -5.74 13.08 9.82
N TYR A 33 -5.08 12.38 8.88
CA TYR A 33 -5.27 12.65 7.46
C TYR A 33 -6.70 12.29 7.00
N ALA A 34 -7.26 11.18 7.46
CA ALA A 34 -8.62 10.75 7.12
C ALA A 34 -9.68 11.71 7.68
N ALA A 35 -9.51 12.20 8.92
CA ALA A 35 -10.41 13.18 9.54
C ALA A 35 -10.44 14.49 8.75
N ALA A 36 -9.28 15.04 8.42
CA ALA A 36 -9.20 16.23 7.59
C ALA A 36 -9.75 16.01 6.16
N GLY A 37 -9.52 14.83 5.58
CA GLY A 37 -10.10 14.45 4.29
C GLY A 37 -11.63 14.46 4.31
N ARG A 38 -12.24 14.03 5.43
CA ARG A 38 -13.69 14.06 5.62
C ARG A 38 -14.25 15.48 5.69
N GLU A 39 -13.51 16.42 6.27
CA GLU A 39 -13.90 17.84 6.31
C GLU A 39 -13.71 18.54 4.96
N ILE A 40 -12.63 18.23 4.24
CA ILE A 40 -12.24 18.90 3.00
C ILE A 40 -12.98 18.32 1.80
N PHE A 41 -13.13 17.00 1.72
CA PHE A 41 -13.75 16.30 0.60
C PHE A 41 -14.72 15.20 1.10
N PRO A 42 -15.84 15.58 1.76
CA PRO A 42 -16.76 14.64 2.39
C PRO A 42 -17.32 13.61 1.42
N ALA A 43 -17.67 14.01 0.19
CA ALA A 43 -18.21 13.09 -0.80
C ALA A 43 -17.26 11.92 -1.13
N TYR A 44 -15.94 12.18 -1.19
CA TYR A 44 -14.95 11.13 -1.37
C TYR A 44 -14.82 10.24 -0.13
N SER A 45 -14.79 10.83 1.05
CA SER A 45 -14.70 10.07 2.31
C SER A 45 -15.88 9.13 2.50
N GLU A 46 -17.10 9.59 2.23
CA GLU A 46 -18.32 8.77 2.27
C GLU A 46 -18.30 7.65 1.22
N ALA A 47 -17.83 7.95 0.00
CA ALA A 47 -17.68 6.93 -1.05
C ALA A 47 -16.64 5.87 -0.66
N VAL A 48 -15.57 6.26 0.04
CA VAL A 48 -14.58 5.34 0.59
C VAL A 48 -15.17 4.46 1.70
N ASP A 49 -16.02 5.03 2.58
CA ASP A 49 -16.70 4.24 3.62
C ASP A 49 -17.58 3.15 2.98
N ARG A 50 -18.40 3.52 1.97
CA ARG A 50 -19.21 2.54 1.21
C ARG A 50 -18.38 1.52 0.46
N LEU A 51 -17.21 1.92 -0.06
CA LEU A 51 -16.28 0.98 -0.70
C LEU A 51 -15.74 -0.03 0.31
N ALA A 52 -15.29 0.41 1.48
CA ALA A 52 -14.76 -0.45 2.53
C ALA A 52 -15.84 -1.46 3.02
N GLU A 53 -17.07 -0.98 3.24
CA GLU A 53 -18.21 -1.83 3.59
C GLU A 53 -18.49 -2.89 2.51
N ARG A 54 -18.58 -2.48 1.25
CA ARG A 54 -18.78 -3.40 0.12
C ARG A 54 -17.68 -4.46 0.03
N ILE A 55 -16.40 -4.07 0.24
CA ILE A 55 -15.28 -5.01 0.21
C ILE A 55 -15.42 -6.02 1.35
N HIS A 56 -15.74 -5.53 2.55
CA HIS A 56 -15.95 -6.37 3.73
C HIS A 56 -17.07 -7.37 3.53
N GLU A 57 -18.25 -6.92 3.08
CA GLU A 57 -19.42 -7.78 2.82
C GLU A 57 -19.16 -8.86 1.76
N ASN A 58 -18.25 -8.61 0.82
CA ASN A 58 -17.86 -9.55 -0.23
C ASN A 58 -16.59 -10.35 0.09
N GLY A 59 -16.12 -10.32 1.33
CA GLY A 59 -14.98 -11.13 1.78
C GLY A 59 -13.65 -10.74 1.12
N GLY A 60 -13.50 -9.46 0.70
CA GLY A 60 -12.26 -8.99 0.09
C GLY A 60 -11.08 -9.07 1.07
N GLY A 61 -10.02 -9.78 0.68
CA GLY A 61 -8.85 -10.03 1.51
C GLY A 61 -8.99 -11.18 2.52
N GLU A 62 -10.17 -11.77 2.70
CA GLU A 62 -10.37 -12.84 3.69
C GLU A 62 -9.57 -14.10 3.34
N ASN A 63 -9.49 -14.44 2.04
CA ASN A 63 -8.75 -15.59 1.53
C ASN A 63 -7.27 -15.32 1.26
N ALA A 64 -6.76 -14.14 1.63
CA ALA A 64 -5.33 -13.88 1.59
C ALA A 64 -4.59 -14.80 2.58
N PRO A 65 -3.34 -15.22 2.28
CA PRO A 65 -2.59 -16.16 3.10
C PRO A 65 -2.54 -15.74 4.57
N ARG A 66 -2.76 -16.72 5.47
CA ARG A 66 -2.80 -16.51 6.93
C ARG A 66 -1.48 -16.92 7.57
N PRO A 67 -1.19 -16.47 8.80
CA PRO A 67 -0.05 -16.98 9.56
C PRO A 67 -0.03 -18.50 9.60
N GLY A 68 1.15 -19.08 9.28
CA GLY A 68 1.34 -20.52 9.13
C GLY A 68 1.10 -21.07 7.73
N GLU A 69 0.47 -20.32 6.83
CA GLU A 69 0.26 -20.73 5.45
C GLU A 69 1.43 -20.28 4.55
N PRO A 70 1.73 -21.02 3.46
CA PRO A 70 2.76 -20.63 2.52
C PRO A 70 2.34 -19.39 1.72
N MET A 71 3.26 -18.43 1.58
CA MET A 71 3.07 -17.32 0.66
C MET A 71 3.24 -17.81 -0.78
N PRO A 72 2.25 -17.65 -1.67
CA PRO A 72 2.41 -17.96 -3.09
C PRO A 72 3.64 -17.25 -3.68
N PRO A 73 4.46 -17.94 -4.50
CA PRO A 73 5.65 -17.31 -5.07
C PRO A 73 5.26 -16.27 -6.11
N PHE A 74 6.08 -15.23 -6.22
CA PHE A 74 6.00 -14.24 -7.28
C PHE A 74 7.33 -14.07 -7.99
N MET A 75 7.29 -13.53 -9.20
CA MET A 75 8.43 -13.00 -9.94
C MET A 75 7.94 -11.76 -10.68
N LEU A 76 8.27 -10.58 -10.16
CA LEU A 76 7.76 -9.30 -10.63
C LEU A 76 8.91 -8.38 -11.06
N PRO A 77 8.70 -7.51 -12.06
CA PRO A 77 9.70 -6.55 -12.47
C PRO A 77 9.91 -5.48 -11.40
N HIS A 78 11.16 -5.25 -11.08
CA HIS A 78 11.65 -4.13 -10.28
C HIS A 78 11.52 -2.81 -11.07
N GLU A 79 11.59 -1.66 -10.40
CA GLU A 79 11.51 -0.34 -11.05
C GLU A 79 12.54 -0.11 -12.16
N THR A 80 13.63 -0.89 -12.20
CA THR A 80 14.62 -0.86 -13.29
C THR A 80 14.40 -1.95 -14.36
N GLY A 81 13.33 -2.73 -14.28
CA GLY A 81 13.02 -3.82 -15.19
C GLY A 81 13.62 -5.18 -14.84
N ARG A 82 14.53 -5.27 -13.86
CA ARG A 82 15.05 -6.55 -13.39
C ARG A 82 13.96 -7.35 -12.68
N LEU A 83 13.86 -8.64 -12.97
CA LEU A 83 12.93 -9.53 -12.28
C LEU A 83 13.41 -9.84 -10.86
N VAL A 84 12.52 -9.73 -9.89
CA VAL A 84 12.75 -10.07 -8.48
C VAL A 84 11.70 -11.09 -8.04
N GLY A 85 12.17 -12.20 -7.49
CA GLY A 85 11.29 -13.26 -6.99
C GLY A 85 11.34 -13.38 -5.48
N LEU A 86 10.26 -13.85 -4.87
CA LEU A 86 10.20 -14.11 -3.43
C LEU A 86 11.34 -15.01 -2.92
N PRO A 87 11.76 -16.10 -3.61
CA PRO A 87 12.87 -16.93 -3.15
C PRO A 87 14.19 -16.17 -3.05
N SER A 88 14.46 -15.22 -3.97
CA SER A 88 15.68 -14.42 -3.92
C SER A 88 15.72 -13.44 -2.76
N LEU A 89 14.58 -12.88 -2.38
CA LEU A 89 14.46 -12.01 -1.21
C LEU A 89 14.69 -12.80 0.08
N LEU A 90 14.08 -13.98 0.20
CA LEU A 90 14.18 -14.82 1.39
C LEU A 90 15.58 -15.43 1.61
N ALA A 91 16.44 -15.44 0.60
CA ALA A 91 17.83 -15.86 0.75
C ALA A 91 18.60 -14.95 1.73
N ASP A 92 18.28 -13.67 1.75
CA ASP A 92 18.97 -12.66 2.58
C ASP A 92 18.31 -12.49 3.97
N GLY A 93 17.07 -12.94 4.19
CA GLY A 93 16.38 -12.82 5.48
C GLY A 93 14.85 -12.85 5.35
N PRO A 94 14.12 -12.71 6.48
CA PRO A 94 12.68 -12.54 6.43
C PRO A 94 12.32 -11.24 5.71
N VAL A 95 11.17 -11.22 5.03
CA VAL A 95 10.77 -10.08 4.21
C VAL A 95 9.33 -9.63 4.52
N ALA A 96 9.14 -8.33 4.66
CA ALA A 96 7.83 -7.70 4.63
C ALA A 96 7.44 -7.39 3.18
N VAL A 97 6.44 -8.08 2.66
CA VAL A 97 5.82 -7.82 1.36
C VAL A 97 4.64 -6.90 1.56
N MET A 98 4.73 -5.69 1.00
CA MET A 98 3.77 -4.61 1.22
C MET A 98 3.08 -4.21 -0.08
N PHE A 99 1.76 -4.31 -0.13
CA PHE A 99 0.95 -3.89 -1.28
C PHE A 99 0.49 -2.44 -1.13
N PHE A 100 0.72 -1.64 -2.17
CA PHE A 100 0.35 -0.24 -2.24
C PHE A 100 -0.55 0.03 -3.44
N ARG A 101 -1.40 1.05 -3.32
CA ARG A 101 -2.31 1.48 -4.39
C ARG A 101 -1.60 2.29 -5.50
N GLY A 102 -0.50 2.96 -5.14
CA GLY A 102 0.29 3.76 -6.07
C GLY A 102 0.92 5.00 -5.43
N HIS A 103 1.79 5.66 -6.19
CA HIS A 103 2.54 6.86 -5.79
C HIS A 103 1.63 8.07 -5.47
N TRP A 104 0.46 8.13 -6.08
CA TRP A 104 -0.55 9.18 -5.91
C TRP A 104 -1.32 9.08 -4.60
N CYS A 105 -1.30 7.93 -3.92
CA CYS A 105 -2.10 7.65 -2.73
C CYS A 105 -1.43 8.22 -1.46
N PRO A 106 -2.03 9.20 -0.76
CA PRO A 106 -1.41 9.81 0.42
C PRO A 106 -1.21 8.82 1.58
N TYR A 107 -2.15 7.91 1.82
CA TYR A 107 -2.01 6.86 2.83
C TYR A 107 -0.83 5.91 2.54
N CYS A 108 -0.58 5.59 1.27
CA CYS A 108 0.56 4.80 0.88
C CYS A 108 1.88 5.56 1.11
N ARG A 109 1.88 6.86 0.84
CA ARG A 109 3.05 7.73 1.05
C ARG A 109 3.38 7.92 2.54
N LEU A 110 2.37 8.09 3.42
CA LEU A 110 2.57 8.11 4.87
C LEU A 110 3.15 6.79 5.36
N ASN A 111 2.57 5.65 4.93
CA ASN A 111 3.05 4.33 5.32
C ASN A 111 4.49 4.08 4.87
N VAL A 112 4.83 4.39 3.61
CA VAL A 112 6.19 4.19 3.11
C VAL A 112 7.21 5.07 3.83
N ARG A 113 6.83 6.31 4.19
CA ARG A 113 7.67 7.20 4.98
C ARG A 113 7.97 6.60 6.36
N ALA A 114 6.95 6.13 7.08
CA ALA A 114 7.13 5.50 8.39
C ALA A 114 8.03 4.25 8.31
N VAL A 115 7.89 3.45 7.24
CA VAL A 115 8.78 2.31 7.00
C VAL A 115 10.22 2.76 6.74
N ILE A 116 10.44 3.83 5.94
CA ILE A 116 11.77 4.36 5.66
C ILE A 116 12.45 4.84 6.95
N GLU A 117 11.74 5.56 7.80
CA GLU A 117 12.23 6.03 9.10
C GLU A 117 12.61 4.86 10.03
N ALA A 118 11.97 3.71 9.86
CA ALA A 118 12.24 2.49 10.63
C ALA A 118 13.27 1.54 9.98
N MET A 119 13.79 1.85 8.78
CA MET A 119 14.64 0.91 8.02
C MET A 119 15.89 0.42 8.75
N ASP A 120 16.52 1.28 9.55
CA ASP A 120 17.71 0.89 10.32
C ASP A 120 17.34 -0.16 11.40
N ARG A 121 16.19 -0.01 12.06
CA ARG A 121 15.67 -0.98 13.03
C ARG A 121 15.30 -2.32 12.35
N ILE A 122 14.66 -2.23 11.17
CA ILE A 122 14.30 -3.41 10.35
C ILE A 122 15.55 -4.19 9.94
N LYS A 123 16.56 -3.48 9.40
CA LYS A 123 17.83 -4.10 8.98
C LYS A 123 18.64 -4.67 10.13
N ALA A 124 18.64 -4.00 11.28
CA ALA A 124 19.33 -4.49 12.48
C ALA A 124 18.80 -5.86 12.96
N GLY A 125 17.49 -6.13 12.76
CA GLY A 125 16.86 -7.42 12.96
C GLY A 125 17.04 -8.44 11.82
N GLY A 126 17.79 -8.09 10.77
CA GLY A 126 17.96 -8.94 9.58
C GLY A 126 16.74 -8.94 8.64
N GLY A 127 15.75 -8.10 8.89
CA GLY A 127 14.55 -8.00 8.08
C GLY A 127 14.74 -7.18 6.81
N GLN A 128 13.89 -7.41 5.84
CA GLN A 128 13.84 -6.71 4.57
C GLN A 128 12.42 -6.22 4.26
N VAL A 129 12.31 -5.29 3.34
CA VAL A 129 11.03 -4.77 2.82
C VAL A 129 11.03 -4.85 1.30
N VAL A 130 9.90 -5.17 0.72
CA VAL A 130 9.60 -5.01 -0.70
C VAL A 130 8.20 -4.41 -0.87
N ALA A 131 8.10 -3.41 -1.72
CA ALA A 131 6.82 -2.81 -2.11
C ALA A 131 6.33 -3.43 -3.42
N ILE A 132 5.03 -3.69 -3.53
CA ILE A 132 4.35 -4.14 -4.76
C ILE A 132 3.21 -3.17 -5.05
N MET A 133 3.10 -2.70 -6.29
CA MET A 133 2.04 -1.79 -6.71
C MET A 133 1.64 -2.03 -8.17
N PRO A 134 0.40 -1.69 -8.58
CA PRO A 134 -0.09 -1.94 -9.92
C PRO A 134 0.30 -0.85 -10.93
N GLU A 135 1.35 -0.11 -10.66
CA GLU A 135 1.79 0.99 -11.52
C GLU A 135 2.87 0.53 -12.51
N THR A 136 2.96 1.24 -13.62
CA THR A 136 4.04 1.03 -14.58
C THR A 136 5.42 1.29 -13.94
N GLN A 137 6.48 0.74 -14.51
CA GLN A 137 7.84 0.90 -14.00
C GLN A 137 8.26 2.38 -13.83
N ALA A 138 7.78 3.26 -14.71
CA ALA A 138 8.07 4.68 -14.63
C ALA A 138 7.53 5.30 -13.32
N PHE A 139 6.30 4.95 -12.93
CA PHE A 139 5.68 5.46 -11.70
C PHE A 139 6.16 4.71 -10.45
N ALA A 140 6.50 3.43 -10.55
CA ALA A 140 7.20 2.70 -9.49
C ALA A 140 8.57 3.33 -9.19
N GLY A 141 9.33 3.69 -10.24
CA GLY A 141 10.59 4.42 -10.11
C GLY A 141 10.42 5.82 -9.52
N LYS A 142 9.37 6.54 -9.95
CA LYS A 142 9.00 7.84 -9.38
C LYS A 142 8.65 7.72 -7.89
N PHE A 143 7.83 6.75 -7.50
CA PHE A 143 7.48 6.50 -6.10
C PHE A 143 8.73 6.27 -5.24
N LYS A 144 9.65 5.43 -5.72
CA LYS A 144 10.91 5.15 -5.04
C LYS A 144 11.77 6.41 -4.87
N THR A 145 11.92 7.19 -5.93
CA THR A 145 12.73 8.41 -5.92
C THR A 145 12.12 9.47 -5.00
N ASP A 146 10.82 9.74 -5.14
CA ASP A 146 10.11 10.78 -4.38
C ASP A 146 10.04 10.45 -2.88
N SER A 147 9.95 9.16 -2.53
CA SER A 147 9.92 8.73 -1.13
C SER A 147 11.29 8.55 -0.50
N GLY A 148 12.34 8.36 -1.30
CA GLY A 148 13.67 7.97 -0.82
C GLY A 148 13.78 6.52 -0.37
N ALA A 149 12.87 5.64 -0.83
CA ALA A 149 12.86 4.24 -0.44
C ALA A 149 14.13 3.50 -0.85
N SER A 150 14.82 2.87 0.11
CA SER A 150 16.03 2.07 -0.11
C SER A 150 15.73 0.62 -0.50
N PHE A 151 14.47 0.18 -0.45
CA PHE A 151 14.02 -1.16 -0.79
C PHE A 151 13.44 -1.24 -2.21
N PRO A 152 13.33 -2.46 -2.78
CA PRO A 152 12.75 -2.67 -4.10
C PRO A 152 11.28 -2.25 -4.18
N VAL A 153 10.90 -1.64 -5.31
CA VAL A 153 9.51 -1.36 -5.66
C VAL A 153 9.18 -2.16 -6.92
N LEU A 154 8.28 -3.12 -6.79
CA LEU A 154 7.91 -4.05 -7.85
C LEU A 154 6.59 -3.65 -8.49
N THR A 155 6.48 -3.89 -9.78
CA THR A 155 5.28 -3.65 -10.57
C THR A 155 4.48 -4.94 -10.70
N ASP A 156 3.24 -4.94 -10.20
CA ASP A 156 2.22 -5.98 -10.45
C ASP A 156 1.19 -5.40 -11.44
N LEU A 157 1.64 -5.20 -12.68
CA LEU A 157 0.80 -4.62 -13.72
C LEU A 157 -0.48 -5.47 -13.87
N ASP A 158 -1.64 -4.81 -13.98
CA ASP A 158 -2.96 -5.45 -14.01
C ASP A 158 -3.36 -6.22 -12.74
N ASN A 159 -2.62 -6.08 -11.63
CA ASN A 159 -2.90 -6.71 -10.34
C ASN A 159 -2.97 -8.25 -10.38
N GLY A 160 -2.20 -8.90 -11.26
CA GLY A 160 -2.26 -10.35 -11.42
C GLY A 160 -1.89 -11.11 -10.15
N TYR A 161 -0.83 -10.67 -9.47
CA TYR A 161 -0.44 -11.27 -8.20
C TYR A 161 -1.39 -10.90 -7.07
N ALA A 162 -1.79 -9.63 -6.96
CA ALA A 162 -2.79 -9.20 -5.98
C ALA A 162 -4.13 -9.96 -6.13
N LEU A 163 -4.56 -10.24 -7.36
CA LEU A 163 -5.76 -11.05 -7.64
C LEU A 163 -5.61 -12.47 -7.11
N SER A 164 -4.45 -13.11 -7.30
CA SER A 164 -4.17 -14.46 -6.80
C SER A 164 -4.21 -14.57 -5.28
N LEU A 165 -4.05 -13.42 -4.57
CA LEU A 165 -4.11 -13.33 -3.10
C LEU A 165 -5.46 -12.80 -2.58
N ASN A 166 -6.50 -12.70 -3.43
CA ASN A 166 -7.78 -12.09 -3.07
C ASN A 166 -7.67 -10.62 -2.58
N LEU A 167 -6.69 -9.87 -3.11
CA LEU A 167 -6.48 -8.47 -2.75
C LEU A 167 -6.99 -7.50 -3.82
N ALA A 168 -7.14 -7.92 -5.09
CA ALA A 168 -7.55 -7.04 -6.16
C ALA A 168 -9.04 -6.69 -6.07
N ILE A 169 -9.33 -5.38 -6.06
CA ILE A 169 -10.69 -4.83 -5.96
C ILE A 169 -10.95 -3.80 -7.04
N TRP A 170 -12.16 -3.79 -7.57
CA TRP A 170 -12.65 -2.70 -8.40
C TRP A 170 -13.15 -1.54 -7.52
N LEU A 171 -12.67 -0.32 -7.76
CA LEU A 171 -13.03 0.84 -6.95
C LEU A 171 -14.50 1.25 -7.10
N GLY A 172 -15.10 0.97 -8.24
CA GLY A 172 -16.48 1.35 -8.54
C GLY A 172 -16.60 2.71 -9.23
N ALA A 173 -17.69 2.89 -9.96
CA ALA A 173 -17.94 4.06 -10.78
C ALA A 173 -18.00 5.37 -9.96
N GLU A 174 -18.44 5.31 -8.72
CA GLU A 174 -18.50 6.46 -7.83
C GLU A 174 -17.10 7.01 -7.49
N ILE A 175 -16.19 6.16 -7.04
CA ILE A 175 -14.80 6.54 -6.76
C ILE A 175 -14.10 6.98 -8.05
N GLN A 176 -14.30 6.26 -9.14
CA GLN A 176 -13.77 6.63 -10.46
C GLN A 176 -14.15 8.05 -10.84
N LYS A 177 -15.44 8.43 -10.69
CA LYS A 177 -15.90 9.77 -10.98
C LYS A 177 -15.27 10.83 -10.07
N LEU A 178 -15.13 10.54 -8.77
CA LEU A 178 -14.55 11.47 -7.80
C LEU A 178 -13.03 11.65 -7.98
N LEU A 179 -12.34 10.64 -8.48
CA LEU A 179 -10.90 10.66 -8.79
C LEU A 179 -10.59 10.92 -10.28
N SER A 180 -11.56 11.36 -11.07
CA SER A 180 -11.39 11.59 -12.53
C SER A 180 -10.33 12.65 -12.88
N TYR A 181 -9.85 13.42 -11.91
CA TYR A 181 -8.73 14.34 -12.06
C TYR A 181 -7.36 13.66 -11.99
N GLN A 182 -7.31 12.39 -11.57
CA GLN A 182 -6.10 11.56 -11.56
C GLN A 182 -5.97 10.85 -12.91
N ASP A 183 -4.76 10.83 -13.46
CA ASP A 183 -4.47 10.11 -14.70
C ASP A 183 -4.17 8.64 -14.42
N MET A 184 -5.18 7.92 -13.92
CA MET A 184 -5.05 6.52 -13.50
C MET A 184 -4.65 5.62 -14.67
N ALA A 185 -5.12 5.93 -15.88
CA ALA A 185 -4.77 5.16 -17.07
C ALA A 185 -3.26 5.25 -17.37
N SER A 186 -2.66 6.42 -17.23
CA SER A 186 -1.21 6.60 -17.38
C SER A 186 -0.43 5.91 -16.27
N PHE A 187 -0.91 6.00 -15.01
CA PHE A 187 -0.22 5.41 -13.87
C PHE A 187 -0.15 3.89 -13.95
N HIS A 188 -1.27 3.25 -14.31
CA HIS A 188 -1.46 1.80 -14.28
C HIS A 188 -1.30 1.14 -15.65
N GLY A 189 -1.18 1.92 -16.75
CA GLY A 189 -1.15 1.39 -18.10
C GLY A 189 -2.49 0.84 -18.60
N ASN A 190 -3.57 1.01 -17.82
CA ASN A 190 -4.94 0.62 -18.13
C ASN A 190 -5.95 1.52 -17.40
N ASP A 191 -7.21 1.50 -17.81
CA ASP A 191 -8.32 2.26 -17.22
C ASP A 191 -9.30 1.38 -16.42
N GLY A 192 -8.86 0.20 -15.97
CA GLY A 192 -9.71 -0.79 -15.29
C GLY A 192 -10.14 -0.38 -13.88
N TRP A 193 -9.46 0.57 -13.23
CA TRP A 193 -9.74 1.01 -11.87
C TRP A 193 -9.75 -0.12 -10.84
N VAL A 194 -8.93 -1.15 -11.10
CA VAL A 194 -8.67 -2.25 -10.17
C VAL A 194 -7.39 -1.94 -9.40
N LEU A 195 -7.47 -2.02 -8.08
CA LEU A 195 -6.35 -1.75 -7.18
C LEU A 195 -6.23 -2.86 -6.14
N PRO A 196 -5.05 -3.06 -5.54
CA PRO A 196 -4.95 -3.96 -4.40
C PRO A 196 -5.56 -3.32 -3.15
N ILE A 197 -6.18 -4.13 -2.31
CA ILE A 197 -6.32 -3.83 -0.89
C ILE A 197 -4.90 -3.69 -0.35
N PRO A 198 -4.52 -2.54 0.25
CA PRO A 198 -3.20 -2.44 0.84
C PRO A 198 -3.04 -3.46 1.95
N ALA A 199 -1.98 -4.24 1.86
CA ALA A 199 -1.72 -5.34 2.75
C ALA A 199 -0.24 -5.42 3.11
N THR A 200 0.07 -5.99 4.26
CA THR A 200 1.43 -6.30 4.69
C THR A 200 1.49 -7.77 5.11
N PHE A 201 2.44 -8.50 4.55
CA PHE A 201 2.75 -9.88 4.93
C PHE A 201 4.20 -9.96 5.37
N VAL A 202 4.45 -10.46 6.56
CA VAL A 202 5.80 -10.82 7.03
C VAL A 202 6.01 -12.29 6.73
N ILE A 203 7.06 -12.62 5.97
CA ILE A 203 7.33 -13.96 5.47
C ILE A 203 8.68 -14.41 5.99
N GLY A 204 8.70 -15.56 6.66
CA GLY A 204 9.91 -16.19 7.16
C GLY A 204 10.72 -16.88 6.05
N ARG A 205 11.97 -17.22 6.35
CA ARG A 205 12.86 -17.98 5.44
C ARG A 205 12.29 -19.33 5.00
N ASP A 206 11.38 -19.89 5.80
CA ASP A 206 10.60 -21.10 5.52
C ASP A 206 9.44 -20.89 4.53
N ARG A 207 9.30 -19.68 4.00
CA ARG A 207 8.23 -19.22 3.08
C ARG A 207 6.84 -19.16 3.70
N LEU A 208 6.71 -19.33 5.00
CA LEU A 208 5.43 -19.20 5.68
C LEU A 208 5.18 -17.75 6.08
N VAL A 209 3.93 -17.35 6.01
CA VAL A 209 3.47 -16.08 6.57
C VAL A 209 3.60 -16.15 8.09
N LYS A 210 4.29 -15.20 8.69
CA LYS A 210 4.48 -15.09 10.15
C LYS A 210 3.49 -14.09 10.75
N ALA A 211 3.22 -13.01 10.02
CA ALA A 211 2.21 -12.03 10.37
C ALA A 211 1.58 -11.46 9.10
N ARG A 212 0.34 -10.99 9.22
CA ARG A 212 -0.32 -10.27 8.14
C ARG A 212 -1.16 -9.12 8.67
N PHE A 213 -1.30 -8.08 7.86
CA PHE A 213 -2.31 -7.05 8.01
C PHE A 213 -3.03 -6.89 6.67
N VAL A 214 -4.33 -7.16 6.66
CA VAL A 214 -5.21 -6.97 5.51
C VAL A 214 -6.52 -6.41 6.05
N ASP A 215 -6.87 -5.20 5.64
CA ASP A 215 -8.10 -4.52 6.06
C ASP A 215 -8.80 -3.92 4.83
N PRO A 216 -10.12 -4.17 4.64
CA PRO A 216 -10.91 -3.55 3.57
C PRO A 216 -10.81 -2.04 3.52
N ASP A 217 -10.65 -1.38 4.66
CA ASP A 217 -10.40 0.05 4.74
C ASP A 217 -8.94 0.37 4.43
N PHE A 218 -8.68 0.79 3.19
CA PHE A 218 -7.34 1.12 2.72
C PHE A 218 -6.66 2.28 3.47
N ARG A 219 -7.34 2.95 4.38
CA ARG A 219 -6.79 4.01 5.24
C ARG A 219 -5.99 3.43 6.42
N LYS A 220 -6.24 2.16 6.78
CA LYS A 220 -5.56 1.46 7.87
C LYS A 220 -4.31 0.73 7.40
N ARG A 221 -3.33 0.59 8.29
CA ARG A 221 -2.05 -0.10 8.04
C ARG A 221 -1.58 -0.85 9.30
N MET A 222 -0.67 -1.82 9.08
CA MET A 222 0.10 -2.42 10.16
C MET A 222 0.96 -1.35 10.84
N GLU A 223 0.96 -1.31 12.15
CA GLU A 223 1.84 -0.42 12.92
C GLU A 223 3.32 -0.83 12.72
N ILE A 224 4.20 0.16 12.79
CA ILE A 224 5.63 -0.05 12.51
C ILE A 224 6.27 -0.95 13.55
N ASP A 225 5.90 -0.81 14.82
CA ASP A 225 6.44 -1.64 15.89
C ASP A 225 5.95 -3.10 15.79
N ASP A 226 4.72 -3.32 15.35
CA ASP A 226 4.19 -4.65 15.05
C ASP A 226 4.93 -5.29 13.86
N LEU A 227 5.19 -4.51 12.81
CA LEU A 227 5.97 -4.96 11.65
C LEU A 227 7.38 -5.40 12.07
N ILE A 228 8.08 -4.58 12.85
CA ILE A 228 9.44 -4.90 13.33
C ILE A 228 9.42 -6.12 14.24
N SER A 229 8.46 -6.20 15.16
CA SER A 229 8.31 -7.34 16.06
C SER A 229 8.08 -8.63 15.29
N ALA A 230 7.23 -8.59 14.25
CA ALA A 230 6.96 -9.74 13.40
C ALA A 230 8.18 -10.16 12.57
N LEU A 231 8.96 -9.21 12.05
CA LEU A 231 10.20 -9.50 11.31
C LEU A 231 11.27 -10.12 12.21
N ASN A 232 11.41 -9.64 13.45
CA ASN A 232 12.39 -10.18 14.42
C ASN A 232 12.01 -11.59 14.88
N ALA A 233 10.74 -11.98 14.81
CA ALA A 233 10.25 -13.31 15.17
C ALA A 233 10.22 -14.30 14.00
N ALA A 234 10.53 -13.87 12.78
CA ALA A 234 10.42 -14.63 11.53
C ALA A 234 11.76 -15.29 11.16
#